data_1b67f1b7a6a5d59dbd5e1f628f1cc93e
#
_entry.id   1b67f1b7a6a5d59dbd5e1f628f1cc93e
#
_cell.length_a   1.000
_cell.length_b   1.000
_cell.length_c   1.000
_cell.angle_alpha   90.00
_cell.angle_beta   90.00
_cell.angle_gamma   90.00
#
_symmetry.space_group_name_H-M   'P 1'
#
loop_
_entity.id
_entity.type
_entity.pdbx_description
1 polymer ?
#
loop_
_entity_poly.entity_id
_entity_poly.type
_entity_poly.pdbx_seq_one_letter_code
_entity_poly.pdbx_strand_id
1 'polypeptide(L)'
;MKTQLKTKKKLSVRGKALIVALISVIIIGTIWAAFSDVIVLRKTEDMAGSENAISILFVGDSFVFVGELPRQLQKIAGAQEIEVIYKDLSKHANRGGTLREHKENAIREMQSGRFDYVVLHDQNRQSLNDIEGLLDDIRILCNAAKENGVIPVLYDFAGMAIDGQPDEERLRISINAYRQAAEENDAILVRAAEAWIYAYQEIPGISLYTRFDPRGLHANKAGGFLTACVFAATLFDLHITEIPKDNLYKGNDAIDLAQAAWEFVHLIRDD
;
A
#
# COMPACT_ATOMS: atom_id res chain seq x y z
N MET A 1 21.99 27.71 -77.87
CA MET A 1 21.36 27.11 -76.67
C MET A 1 22.47 26.67 -75.78
N LYS A 2 22.78 27.40 -74.67
CA LYS A 2 23.84 27.03 -73.73
C LYS A 2 23.18 26.46 -72.44
N THR A 3 23.36 25.16 -72.28
CA THR A 3 22.86 24.44 -71.09
C THR A 3 23.77 24.77 -69.89
N GLN A 4 23.21 25.39 -68.84
CA GLN A 4 23.92 25.72 -67.63
C GLN A 4 23.97 24.45 -66.76
N LEU A 5 25.14 23.91 -66.55
CA LEU A 5 25.39 22.84 -65.54
C LEU A 5 25.31 23.45 -64.13
N LYS A 6 24.31 23.02 -63.35
CA LYS A 6 24.24 23.34 -61.91
C LYS A 6 25.33 22.59 -61.16
N THR A 7 26.34 23.30 -60.68
CA THR A 7 27.37 22.74 -59.78
C THR A 7 26.76 22.38 -58.42
N LYS A 8 26.77 21.11 -58.09
CA LYS A 8 26.41 20.62 -56.74
C LYS A 8 27.45 21.10 -55.71
N LYS A 9 27.10 22.02 -54.83
CA LYS A 9 27.95 22.45 -53.72
C LYS A 9 28.23 21.22 -52.82
N LYS A 10 29.47 20.77 -52.74
CA LYS A 10 29.89 19.74 -51.78
C LYS A 10 29.90 20.35 -50.37
N LEU A 11 29.17 19.71 -49.43
CA LEU A 11 29.22 20.11 -48.01
C LEU A 11 30.66 20.01 -47.45
N SER A 12 31.06 21.01 -46.69
CA SER A 12 32.36 21.02 -45.99
C SER A 12 32.41 19.89 -44.95
N VAL A 13 33.62 19.45 -44.59
CA VAL A 13 33.84 18.41 -43.59
C VAL A 13 33.12 18.74 -42.25
N ARG A 14 33.14 20.03 -41.85
CA ARG A 14 32.41 20.54 -40.69
C ARG A 14 30.88 20.42 -40.83
N GLY A 15 30.33 20.65 -42.02
CA GLY A 15 28.90 20.47 -42.27
C GLY A 15 28.46 19.01 -42.23
N LYS A 16 29.32 18.08 -42.69
CA LYS A 16 29.04 16.64 -42.59
C LYS A 16 29.09 16.14 -41.15
N ALA A 17 30.06 16.60 -40.34
CA ALA A 17 30.15 16.28 -38.93
C ALA A 17 28.93 16.77 -38.11
N LEU A 18 28.42 17.98 -38.45
CA LEU A 18 27.24 18.53 -37.78
C LEU A 18 25.97 17.73 -38.10
N ILE A 19 25.80 17.26 -39.33
CA ILE A 19 24.67 16.42 -39.74
C ILE A 19 24.74 15.05 -39.06
N VAL A 20 25.89 14.44 -38.96
CA VAL A 20 26.07 13.16 -38.26
C VAL A 20 25.75 13.31 -36.78
N ALA A 21 26.20 14.37 -36.12
CA ALA A 21 25.89 14.64 -34.71
C ALA A 21 24.38 14.85 -34.47
N LEU A 22 23.70 15.60 -35.35
CA LEU A 22 22.25 15.81 -35.29
C LEU A 22 21.46 14.50 -35.47
N ILE A 23 21.84 13.68 -36.43
CA ILE A 23 21.23 12.37 -36.68
C ILE A 23 21.43 11.44 -35.47
N SER A 24 22.61 11.45 -34.87
CA SER A 24 22.91 10.66 -33.67
C SER A 24 22.03 11.06 -32.47
N VAL A 25 21.83 12.35 -32.25
CA VAL A 25 20.95 12.86 -31.17
C VAL A 25 19.50 12.47 -31.41
N ILE A 26 19.01 12.53 -32.65
CA ILE A 26 17.64 12.12 -33.00
C ILE A 26 17.47 10.60 -32.79
N ILE A 27 18.43 9.79 -33.22
CA ILE A 27 18.38 8.33 -33.06
C ILE A 27 18.41 7.94 -31.57
N ILE A 28 19.27 8.57 -30.77
CA ILE A 28 19.32 8.33 -29.32
C ILE A 28 18.01 8.76 -28.66
N GLY A 29 17.44 9.90 -29.04
CA GLY A 29 16.15 10.38 -28.53
C GLY A 29 14.97 9.45 -28.88
N THR A 30 14.91 8.93 -30.11
CA THR A 30 13.86 7.98 -30.53
C THR A 30 14.03 6.59 -29.88
N ILE A 31 15.26 6.12 -29.70
CA ILE A 31 15.53 4.88 -28.98
C ILE A 31 15.15 5.03 -27.49
N TRP A 32 15.44 6.20 -26.91
CA TRP A 32 15.07 6.46 -25.50
C TRP A 32 13.55 6.55 -25.29
N ALA A 33 12.83 7.21 -26.20
CA ALA A 33 11.38 7.26 -26.19
C ALA A 33 10.75 5.86 -26.36
N ALA A 34 11.22 5.09 -27.35
CA ALA A 34 10.76 3.71 -27.56
C ALA A 34 11.09 2.79 -26.37
N PHE A 35 12.23 2.98 -25.69
CA PHE A 35 12.60 2.22 -24.49
C PHE A 35 11.76 2.63 -23.28
N SER A 36 11.43 3.92 -23.12
CA SER A 36 10.54 4.38 -22.06
C SER A 36 9.11 3.83 -22.24
N ASP A 37 8.58 3.80 -23.46
CA ASP A 37 7.28 3.23 -23.76
C ASP A 37 7.24 1.70 -23.53
N VAL A 38 8.30 0.97 -23.88
CA VAL A 38 8.43 -0.47 -23.59
C VAL A 38 8.57 -0.75 -22.09
N ILE A 39 9.27 0.11 -21.34
CA ILE A 39 9.37 0.00 -19.87
C ILE A 39 8.03 0.30 -19.23
N VAL A 40 7.29 1.30 -19.70
CA VAL A 40 5.93 1.61 -19.21
C VAL A 40 4.99 0.45 -19.53
N LEU A 41 5.01 -0.11 -20.74
CA LEU A 41 4.18 -1.26 -21.13
C LEU A 41 4.51 -2.53 -20.33
N ARG A 42 5.78 -2.84 -20.05
CA ARG A 42 6.15 -3.98 -19.19
C ARG A 42 5.74 -3.79 -17.73
N LYS A 43 5.72 -2.55 -17.23
CA LYS A 43 5.28 -2.25 -15.84
C LYS A 43 3.75 -2.35 -15.68
N THR A 44 2.98 -2.22 -16.75
CA THR A 44 1.53 -2.36 -16.73
C THR A 44 1.06 -3.81 -16.77
N GLU A 45 1.88 -4.76 -17.27
CA GLU A 45 1.53 -6.18 -17.29
C GLU A 45 1.50 -6.84 -15.88
N ASP A 46 2.26 -6.33 -14.91
CA ASP A 46 2.28 -6.88 -13.53
C ASP A 46 1.07 -6.46 -12.67
N MET A 47 0.25 -5.52 -13.13
CA MET A 47 -0.96 -5.04 -12.46
C MET A 47 -2.13 -4.93 -13.45
N ALA A 48 -2.41 -6.00 -14.20
CA ALA A 48 -3.55 -6.05 -15.09
C ALA A 48 -4.84 -6.22 -14.29
N GLY A 49 -5.63 -5.16 -14.22
CA GLY A 49 -6.99 -5.14 -13.70
C GLY A 49 -7.94 -4.57 -14.75
N SER A 50 -9.24 -4.63 -14.49
CA SER A 50 -10.23 -3.91 -15.31
C SER A 50 -10.03 -2.40 -15.18
N GLU A 51 -10.61 -1.61 -16.09
CA GLU A 51 -10.55 -0.15 -16.06
C GLU A 51 -11.11 0.45 -14.75
N ASN A 52 -11.96 -0.30 -14.04
CA ASN A 52 -12.58 0.08 -12.78
C ASN A 52 -11.94 -0.58 -11.55
N ALA A 53 -10.81 -1.28 -11.71
CA ALA A 53 -10.14 -1.92 -10.58
C ALA A 53 -9.54 -0.88 -9.63
N ILE A 54 -9.79 -1.05 -8.33
CA ILE A 54 -9.16 -0.22 -7.29
C ILE A 54 -7.73 -0.71 -7.07
N SER A 55 -6.77 0.20 -7.20
CA SER A 55 -5.35 -0.11 -7.12
C SER A 55 -4.73 0.41 -5.81
N ILE A 56 -4.09 -0.49 -5.06
CA ILE A 56 -3.56 -0.18 -3.73
C ILE A 56 -2.05 -0.48 -3.66
N LEU A 57 -1.27 0.51 -3.26
CA LEU A 57 0.14 0.33 -2.90
C LEU A 57 0.25 0.09 -1.39
N PHE A 58 0.75 -1.08 -0.97
CA PHE A 58 1.07 -1.34 0.43
C PHE A 58 2.54 -1.07 0.71
N VAL A 59 2.80 -0.22 1.70
CA VAL A 59 4.13 0.15 2.19
C VAL A 59 4.17 -0.12 3.69
N GLY A 60 5.04 -1.04 4.10
CA GLY A 60 5.09 -1.42 5.51
C GLY A 60 6.09 -2.54 5.77
N ASP A 61 5.84 -3.31 6.81
CA ASP A 61 6.69 -4.39 7.28
C ASP A 61 5.96 -5.75 7.31
N SER A 62 6.44 -6.65 8.15
CA SER A 62 5.86 -8.00 8.31
C SER A 62 4.38 -8.00 8.74
N PHE A 63 3.88 -6.95 9.31
CA PHE A 63 2.47 -6.86 9.71
C PHE A 63 1.52 -6.75 8.50
N VAL A 64 2.01 -6.26 7.37
CA VAL A 64 1.25 -6.23 6.12
C VAL A 64 1.18 -7.63 5.51
N PHE A 65 2.32 -8.38 5.45
CA PHE A 65 2.34 -9.63 4.68
C PHE A 65 2.14 -10.92 5.51
N VAL A 66 2.47 -10.95 6.82
CA VAL A 66 2.37 -12.20 7.61
C VAL A 66 0.91 -12.66 7.75
N GLY A 67 -0.02 -11.75 8.00
CA GLY A 67 -1.46 -12.02 8.01
C GLY A 67 -2.09 -12.13 6.60
N GLU A 68 -1.29 -12.02 5.53
CA GLU A 68 -1.75 -12.01 4.14
C GLU A 68 -2.77 -10.89 3.86
N LEU A 69 -2.68 -9.75 4.56
CA LEU A 69 -3.65 -8.65 4.51
C LEU A 69 -4.03 -8.23 3.07
N PRO A 70 -3.10 -7.92 2.14
CA PRO A 70 -3.50 -7.47 0.80
C PRO A 70 -4.31 -8.51 0.05
N ARG A 71 -3.92 -9.79 0.18
CA ARG A 71 -4.60 -10.90 -0.47
C ARG A 71 -5.97 -11.21 0.14
N GLN A 72 -6.10 -11.09 1.47
CA GLN A 72 -7.39 -11.25 2.14
C GLN A 72 -8.37 -10.15 1.73
N LEU A 73 -7.90 -8.88 1.72
CA LEU A 73 -8.70 -7.74 1.27
C LEU A 73 -9.16 -7.93 -0.19
N GLN A 74 -8.28 -8.34 -1.09
CA GLN A 74 -8.62 -8.63 -2.49
C GLN A 74 -9.72 -9.69 -2.60
N LYS A 75 -9.66 -10.77 -1.80
CA LYS A 75 -10.67 -11.83 -1.81
C LYS A 75 -12.02 -11.37 -1.26
N ILE A 76 -12.00 -10.61 -0.16
CA ILE A 76 -13.20 -10.05 0.48
C ILE A 76 -13.89 -9.09 -0.49
N ALA A 77 -13.16 -8.12 -1.03
CA ALA A 77 -13.69 -7.13 -1.96
C ALA A 77 -14.21 -7.77 -3.24
N GLY A 78 -13.46 -8.71 -3.81
CA GLY A 78 -13.84 -9.43 -5.04
C GLY A 78 -15.14 -10.22 -4.90
N ALA A 79 -15.45 -10.74 -3.71
CA ALA A 79 -16.73 -11.41 -3.44
C ALA A 79 -17.93 -10.44 -3.41
N GLN A 80 -17.68 -9.15 -3.31
CA GLN A 80 -18.65 -8.06 -3.39
C GLN A 80 -18.54 -7.28 -4.71
N GLU A 81 -18.00 -7.93 -5.76
CA GLU A 81 -17.84 -7.37 -7.10
C GLU A 81 -16.91 -6.13 -7.18
N ILE A 82 -16.08 -5.88 -6.14
CA ILE A 82 -15.07 -4.83 -6.15
C ILE A 82 -13.72 -5.48 -6.49
N GLU A 83 -13.23 -5.20 -7.70
CA GLU A 83 -11.92 -5.67 -8.10
C GLU A 83 -10.82 -4.83 -7.43
N VAL A 84 -9.99 -5.48 -6.62
CA VAL A 84 -8.82 -4.87 -5.98
C VAL A 84 -7.56 -5.48 -6.57
N ILE A 85 -6.69 -4.62 -7.09
CA ILE A 85 -5.32 -4.99 -7.47
C ILE A 85 -4.35 -4.32 -6.51
N TYR A 86 -3.20 -4.94 -6.23
CA TYR A 86 -2.26 -4.37 -5.28
C TYR A 86 -0.80 -4.64 -5.63
N LYS A 87 0.06 -3.74 -5.16
CA LYS A 87 1.51 -3.94 -5.06
C LYS A 87 1.93 -3.87 -3.61
N ASP A 88 2.73 -4.82 -3.18
CA ASP A 88 3.19 -4.95 -1.80
C ASP A 88 4.71 -4.76 -1.73
N LEU A 89 5.15 -3.63 -1.17
CA LEU A 89 6.57 -3.34 -0.94
C LEU A 89 7.08 -3.92 0.39
N SER A 90 6.20 -4.33 1.30
CA SER A 90 6.58 -4.81 2.63
C SER A 90 7.46 -6.06 2.60
N LYS A 91 7.31 -6.91 1.57
CA LYS A 91 8.08 -8.16 1.39
C LYS A 91 9.54 -7.95 1.03
N HIS A 92 9.90 -6.76 0.58
CA HIS A 92 11.25 -6.42 0.13
C HIS A 92 12.07 -5.65 1.19
N ALA A 93 11.55 -5.58 2.41
CA ALA A 93 12.21 -4.91 3.51
C ALA A 93 13.41 -5.71 4.03
N ASN A 94 14.58 -5.12 3.98
CA ASN A 94 15.75 -5.60 4.70
C ASN A 94 15.57 -5.23 6.19
N ARG A 95 15.31 -6.19 7.08
CA ARG A 95 15.26 -6.01 8.54
C ARG A 95 14.06 -5.26 9.13
N GLY A 96 12.86 -5.60 8.70
CA GLY A 96 11.64 -5.14 9.37
C GLY A 96 10.98 -3.92 8.74
N GLY A 97 11.58 -3.31 7.72
CA GLY A 97 10.98 -2.33 6.81
C GLY A 97 10.27 -1.14 7.47
N THR A 98 11.04 -0.11 7.82
CA THR A 98 10.46 1.16 8.23
C THR A 98 9.94 1.94 7.03
N LEU A 99 9.00 2.86 7.22
CA LEU A 99 8.58 3.79 6.17
C LEU A 99 9.77 4.57 5.61
N ARG A 100 10.75 4.90 6.45
CA ARG A 100 12.00 5.54 6.06
C ARG A 100 12.81 4.73 5.03
N GLU A 101 12.90 3.41 5.22
CA GLU A 101 13.60 2.52 4.27
C GLU A 101 12.86 2.39 2.94
N HIS A 102 11.53 2.43 2.96
CA HIS A 102 10.69 2.33 1.77
C HIS A 102 10.45 3.65 1.05
N LYS A 103 10.76 4.78 1.67
CA LYS A 103 10.34 6.12 1.24
C LYS A 103 10.58 6.40 -0.24
N GLU A 104 11.82 6.24 -0.72
CA GLU A 104 12.16 6.52 -2.12
C GLU A 104 11.44 5.58 -3.11
N ASN A 105 11.28 4.31 -2.73
CA ASN A 105 10.56 3.34 -3.55
C ASN A 105 9.07 3.67 -3.61
N ALA A 106 8.46 3.98 -2.47
CA ALA A 106 7.05 4.33 -2.37
C ALA A 106 6.73 5.58 -3.19
N ILE A 107 7.56 6.63 -3.10
CA ILE A 107 7.40 7.85 -3.89
C ILE A 107 7.48 7.55 -5.39
N ARG A 108 8.46 6.77 -5.84
CA ARG A 108 8.55 6.37 -7.26
C ARG A 108 7.34 5.59 -7.74
N GLU A 109 6.79 4.70 -6.90
CA GLU A 109 5.58 3.97 -7.26
C GLU A 109 4.37 4.90 -7.36
N MET A 110 4.18 5.82 -6.41
CA MET A 110 3.09 6.81 -6.46
C MET A 110 3.21 7.71 -7.71
N GLN A 111 4.42 8.13 -8.09
CA GLN A 111 4.69 8.90 -9.31
C GLN A 111 4.34 8.16 -10.61
N SER A 112 4.16 6.84 -10.56
CA SER A 112 3.77 6.07 -11.75
C SER A 112 2.32 6.31 -12.19
N GLY A 113 1.49 6.98 -11.36
CA GLY A 113 0.08 7.24 -11.65
C GLY A 113 -0.82 6.01 -11.69
N ARG A 114 -0.38 4.89 -11.08
CA ARG A 114 -1.08 3.58 -11.16
C ARG A 114 -1.89 3.23 -9.92
N PHE A 115 -1.86 4.06 -8.87
CA PHE A 115 -2.47 3.73 -7.61
C PHE A 115 -3.53 4.75 -7.21
N ASP A 116 -4.67 4.24 -6.71
CA ASP A 116 -5.72 5.06 -6.10
C ASP A 116 -5.41 5.32 -4.64
N TYR A 117 -4.86 4.31 -3.94
CA TYR A 117 -4.54 4.38 -2.52
C TYR A 117 -3.09 3.98 -2.25
N VAL A 118 -2.49 4.58 -1.23
CA VAL A 118 -1.26 4.09 -0.60
C VAL A 118 -1.51 3.83 0.88
N VAL A 119 -1.30 2.58 1.29
CA VAL A 119 -1.39 2.16 2.70
C VAL A 119 -0.01 2.28 3.32
N LEU A 120 0.10 3.07 4.38
CA LEU A 120 1.34 3.34 5.10
C LEU A 120 1.28 2.73 6.50
N HIS A 121 2.20 1.83 6.80
CA HIS A 121 2.38 1.22 8.10
C HIS A 121 3.86 1.17 8.45
N ASP A 122 4.25 1.62 9.62
CA ASP A 122 5.63 1.55 10.08
C ASP A 122 5.82 0.44 11.11
N GLN A 123 7.05 0.03 11.30
CA GLN A 123 7.41 -0.95 12.29
C GLN A 123 7.01 -0.48 13.69
N ASN A 124 6.40 -1.35 14.49
CA ASN A 124 5.95 -1.03 15.86
C ASN A 124 6.98 -0.33 16.75
N ARG A 125 8.28 -0.58 16.54
CA ARG A 125 9.32 0.06 17.32
C ARG A 125 9.42 1.56 17.07
N GLN A 126 9.09 2.01 15.86
CA GLN A 126 9.12 3.44 15.55
C GLN A 126 7.97 4.17 16.26
N SER A 127 6.76 3.63 16.22
CA SER A 127 5.62 4.23 16.91
C SER A 127 5.76 4.27 18.44
N LEU A 128 6.72 3.52 19.01
CA LEU A 128 6.98 3.51 20.45
C LEU A 128 8.25 4.27 20.85
N ASN A 129 9.28 4.27 20.01
CA ASN A 129 10.60 4.76 20.38
C ASN A 129 11.03 6.02 19.62
N ASP A 130 10.41 6.32 18.48
CA ASP A 130 10.74 7.47 17.63
C ASP A 130 9.46 8.02 16.98
N ILE A 131 8.55 8.52 17.82
CA ILE A 131 7.25 9.05 17.34
C ILE A 131 7.47 10.24 16.40
N GLU A 132 8.40 11.14 16.69
CA GLU A 132 8.71 12.29 15.83
C GLU A 132 9.17 11.84 14.44
N GLY A 133 10.07 10.84 14.39
CA GLY A 133 10.52 10.27 13.12
C GLY A 133 9.41 9.56 12.36
N LEU A 134 8.49 8.87 13.03
CA LEU A 134 7.30 8.28 12.44
C LEU A 134 6.40 9.35 11.80
N LEU A 135 6.07 10.40 12.56
CA LEU A 135 5.22 11.50 12.09
C LEU A 135 5.83 12.21 10.88
N ASP A 136 7.14 12.44 10.90
CA ASP A 136 7.87 13.05 9.78
C ASP A 136 7.85 12.16 8.52
N ASP A 137 8.11 10.86 8.65
CA ASP A 137 8.12 9.93 7.51
C ASP A 137 6.69 9.79 6.92
N ILE A 138 5.65 9.71 7.77
CA ILE A 138 4.24 9.71 7.32
C ILE A 138 3.93 11.03 6.60
N ARG A 139 4.27 12.18 7.15
CA ARG A 139 4.02 13.49 6.53
C ARG A 139 4.63 13.59 5.14
N ILE A 140 5.88 13.14 4.97
CA ILE A 140 6.57 13.15 3.66
C ILE A 140 5.83 12.26 2.65
N LEU A 141 5.44 11.05 3.07
CA LEU A 141 4.78 10.09 2.19
C LEU A 141 3.34 10.50 1.86
N CYS A 142 2.58 11.07 2.81
CA CYS A 142 1.25 11.61 2.58
C CYS A 142 1.28 12.80 1.60
N ASN A 143 2.25 13.70 1.74
CA ASN A 143 2.42 14.80 0.79
C ASN A 143 2.73 14.29 -0.62
N ALA A 144 3.66 13.35 -0.75
CA ALA A 144 3.98 12.73 -2.03
C ALA A 144 2.78 11.99 -2.64
N ALA A 145 1.95 11.33 -1.84
CA ALA A 145 0.72 10.69 -2.29
C ALA A 145 -0.24 11.73 -2.89
N LYS A 146 -0.55 12.79 -2.13
CA LYS A 146 -1.47 13.85 -2.56
C LYS A 146 -0.97 14.59 -3.82
N GLU A 147 0.32 14.88 -3.92
CA GLU A 147 0.94 15.48 -5.11
C GLU A 147 0.79 14.62 -6.37
N ASN A 148 0.62 13.31 -6.22
CA ASN A 148 0.45 12.37 -7.32
C ASN A 148 -1.00 11.86 -7.46
N GLY A 149 -1.97 12.48 -6.77
CA GLY A 149 -3.39 12.11 -6.85
C GLY A 149 -3.72 10.78 -6.18
N VAL A 150 -2.84 10.27 -5.30
CA VAL A 150 -3.02 9.02 -4.54
C VAL A 150 -3.56 9.35 -3.15
N ILE A 151 -4.57 8.63 -2.70
CA ILE A 151 -5.19 8.81 -1.38
C ILE A 151 -4.34 8.12 -0.31
N PRO A 152 -3.80 8.85 0.69
CA PRO A 152 -3.04 8.23 1.78
C PRO A 152 -3.97 7.56 2.78
N VAL A 153 -3.62 6.33 3.17
CA VAL A 153 -4.30 5.51 4.17
C VAL A 153 -3.28 5.10 5.22
N LEU A 154 -3.50 5.46 6.46
CA LEU A 154 -2.68 5.03 7.57
C LEU A 154 -3.27 3.77 8.19
N TYR A 155 -2.41 2.84 8.55
CA TYR A 155 -2.78 1.57 9.15
C TYR A 155 -2.08 1.43 10.50
N ASP A 156 -2.83 1.62 11.59
CA ASP A 156 -2.38 1.28 12.93
C ASP A 156 -2.50 -0.24 13.15
N PHE A 157 -1.54 -0.86 13.78
CA PHE A 157 -1.56 -2.30 13.98
C PHE A 157 -1.44 -2.70 15.45
N ALA A 158 -2.15 -3.78 15.80
CA ALA A 158 -2.19 -4.37 17.13
C ALA A 158 -1.11 -5.45 17.36
N GLY A 159 0.12 -5.20 16.90
CA GLY A 159 1.23 -6.17 16.99
C GLY A 159 1.88 -6.27 18.37
N MET A 160 1.17 -6.00 19.44
CA MET A 160 1.67 -6.13 20.81
C MET A 160 0.71 -6.96 21.63
N ALA A 161 1.21 -8.07 22.20
CA ALA A 161 0.43 -8.92 23.04
C ALA A 161 1.17 -9.30 24.32
N ILE A 162 0.42 -9.47 25.40
CA ILE A 162 0.84 -10.11 26.64
C ILE A 162 -0.07 -11.31 26.84
N ASP A 163 0.51 -12.50 26.98
CA ASP A 163 -0.22 -13.75 27.19
C ASP A 163 -1.33 -14.01 26.13
N GLY A 164 -1.07 -13.58 24.88
CA GLY A 164 -1.99 -13.77 23.76
C GLY A 164 -3.16 -12.78 23.70
N GLN A 165 -3.17 -11.77 24.57
CA GLN A 165 -4.12 -10.67 24.57
C GLN A 165 -3.44 -9.37 24.14
N PRO A 166 -4.16 -8.40 23.54
CA PRO A 166 -3.60 -7.08 23.21
C PRO A 166 -3.02 -6.39 24.45
N ASP A 167 -1.79 -5.87 24.33
CA ASP A 167 -1.20 -4.97 25.33
C ASP A 167 -1.76 -3.57 25.11
N GLU A 168 -2.91 -3.28 25.72
CA GLU A 168 -3.64 -2.02 25.49
C GLU A 168 -2.83 -0.78 25.87
N GLU A 169 -1.97 -0.85 26.89
CA GLU A 169 -1.16 0.29 27.31
C GLU A 169 -0.17 0.71 26.22
N ARG A 170 0.55 -0.25 25.65
CA ARG A 170 1.49 0.01 24.54
C ARG A 170 0.78 0.35 23.25
N LEU A 171 -0.32 -0.35 22.95
CA LEU A 171 -1.12 -0.05 21.76
C LEU A 171 -1.65 1.37 21.77
N ARG A 172 -2.06 1.89 22.92
CA ARG A 172 -2.56 3.25 23.05
C ARG A 172 -1.56 4.31 22.59
N ILE A 173 -0.26 4.09 22.83
CA ILE A 173 0.80 4.98 22.35
C ILE A 173 0.82 5.01 20.81
N SER A 174 0.82 3.84 20.20
CA SER A 174 0.80 3.71 18.73
C SER A 174 -0.48 4.28 18.12
N ILE A 175 -1.65 3.91 18.68
CA ILE A 175 -2.97 4.41 18.25
C ILE A 175 -2.99 5.94 18.24
N ASN A 176 -2.52 6.59 19.31
CA ASN A 176 -2.50 8.05 19.40
C ASN A 176 -1.57 8.67 18.35
N ALA A 177 -0.39 8.08 18.12
CA ALA A 177 0.55 8.57 17.11
C ALA A 177 -0.04 8.49 15.69
N TYR A 178 -0.70 7.38 15.33
CA TYR A 178 -1.35 7.22 14.03
C TYR A 178 -2.59 8.12 13.88
N ARG A 179 -3.36 8.32 14.96
CA ARG A 179 -4.49 9.25 14.96
C ARG A 179 -4.03 10.68 14.71
N GLN A 180 -3.00 11.14 15.44
CA GLN A 180 -2.37 12.44 15.21
C GLN A 180 -1.86 12.56 13.77
N ALA A 181 -1.14 11.56 13.26
CA ALA A 181 -0.64 11.58 11.91
C ALA A 181 -1.76 11.64 10.85
N ALA A 182 -2.88 10.95 11.07
CA ALA A 182 -4.02 10.98 10.17
C ALA A 182 -4.68 12.36 10.13
N GLU A 183 -4.90 12.96 11.30
CA GLU A 183 -5.48 14.30 11.44
C GLU A 183 -4.58 15.38 10.79
N GLU A 184 -3.28 15.37 11.10
CA GLU A 184 -2.33 16.35 10.57
C GLU A 184 -2.14 16.26 9.06
N ASN A 185 -2.35 15.07 8.49
CA ASN A 185 -2.11 14.82 7.07
C ASN A 185 -3.40 14.57 6.27
N ASP A 186 -4.60 14.79 6.83
CA ASP A 186 -5.87 14.52 6.16
C ASP A 186 -5.82 13.17 5.43
N ALA A 187 -5.47 12.12 6.17
CA ALA A 187 -5.33 10.76 5.68
C ALA A 187 -6.43 9.88 6.27
N ILE A 188 -6.85 8.86 5.54
CA ILE A 188 -7.77 7.86 6.05
C ILE A 188 -7.05 7.03 7.12
N LEU A 189 -7.66 6.82 8.28
CA LEU A 189 -7.11 5.94 9.32
C LEU A 189 -7.89 4.63 9.38
N VAL A 190 -7.23 3.52 9.10
CA VAL A 190 -7.73 2.16 9.34
C VAL A 190 -7.34 1.77 10.76
N ARG A 191 -8.30 1.81 11.69
CA ARG A 191 -8.11 1.62 13.14
C ARG A 191 -8.08 0.15 13.52
N ALA A 192 -7.13 -0.61 12.97
CA ALA A 192 -7.07 -2.05 13.16
C ALA A 192 -6.71 -2.45 14.60
N ALA A 193 -5.84 -1.71 15.28
CA ALA A 193 -5.46 -1.98 16.66
C ALA A 193 -6.67 -1.95 17.60
N GLU A 194 -7.52 -0.93 17.46
CA GLU A 194 -8.72 -0.78 18.28
C GLU A 194 -9.78 -1.83 17.91
N ALA A 195 -9.91 -2.16 16.63
CA ALA A 195 -10.81 -3.24 16.19
C ALA A 195 -10.39 -4.61 16.77
N TRP A 196 -9.09 -4.85 16.94
CA TRP A 196 -8.61 -6.07 17.58
C TRP A 196 -8.97 -6.08 19.08
N ILE A 197 -8.78 -4.97 19.79
CA ILE A 197 -9.20 -4.83 21.19
C ILE A 197 -10.71 -5.12 21.32
N TYR A 198 -11.51 -4.50 20.45
CA TYR A 198 -12.96 -4.71 20.39
C TYR A 198 -13.32 -6.19 20.15
N ALA A 199 -12.69 -6.85 19.17
CA ALA A 199 -12.95 -8.26 18.88
C ALA A 199 -12.60 -9.18 20.08
N TYR A 200 -11.54 -8.89 20.84
CA TYR A 200 -11.22 -9.65 22.06
C TYR A 200 -12.24 -9.44 23.18
N GLN A 201 -12.94 -8.32 23.22
CA GLN A 201 -14.02 -8.05 24.16
C GLN A 201 -15.31 -8.75 23.77
N GLU A 202 -15.65 -8.78 22.46
CA GLU A 202 -16.92 -9.27 21.97
C GLU A 202 -16.92 -10.77 21.63
N ILE A 203 -15.78 -11.37 21.29
CA ILE A 203 -15.72 -12.77 20.83
C ILE A 203 -14.94 -13.62 21.84
N PRO A 204 -15.63 -14.38 22.71
CA PRO A 204 -14.98 -15.18 23.76
C PRO A 204 -14.05 -16.25 23.17
N GLY A 205 -12.82 -16.31 23.68
CA GLY A 205 -11.86 -17.35 23.32
C GLY A 205 -11.17 -17.15 21.97
N ILE A 206 -11.31 -15.99 21.35
CA ILE A 206 -10.65 -15.67 20.09
C ILE A 206 -9.13 -15.67 20.25
N SER A 207 -8.42 -16.03 19.18
CA SER A 207 -6.97 -15.97 19.10
C SER A 207 -6.54 -15.38 17.78
N LEU A 208 -6.02 -14.16 17.80
CA LEU A 208 -5.64 -13.39 16.59
C LEU A 208 -4.12 -13.38 16.36
N TYR A 209 -3.31 -13.71 17.37
CA TYR A 209 -1.86 -13.74 17.25
C TYR A 209 -1.33 -15.12 16.90
N THR A 210 -0.19 -15.16 16.18
CA THR A 210 0.46 -16.42 15.87
C THR A 210 1.12 -17.05 17.09
N ARG A 211 0.91 -18.35 17.30
CA ARG A 211 1.50 -19.11 18.42
C ARG A 211 3.01 -19.30 18.30
N PHE A 212 3.57 -19.10 17.12
CA PHE A 212 5.00 -19.29 16.85
C PHE A 212 5.84 -18.06 17.16
N ASP A 213 5.22 -16.92 17.45
CA ASP A 213 5.91 -15.73 17.92
C ASP A 213 5.67 -15.55 19.42
N PRO A 214 6.64 -15.92 20.27
CA PRO A 214 6.48 -15.82 21.74
C PRO A 214 6.32 -14.37 22.22
N ARG A 215 6.58 -13.38 21.35
CA ARG A 215 6.39 -11.96 21.66
C ARG A 215 4.99 -11.48 21.29
N GLY A 216 4.16 -12.33 20.69
CA GLY A 216 2.80 -11.98 20.27
C GLY A 216 2.75 -10.82 19.29
N LEU A 217 3.72 -10.73 18.36
CA LEU A 217 3.82 -9.59 17.46
C LEU A 217 2.99 -9.76 16.20
N HIS A 218 2.91 -10.96 15.64
CA HIS A 218 2.33 -11.17 14.32
C HIS A 218 0.91 -11.72 14.37
N ALA A 219 0.11 -11.26 13.41
CA ALA A 219 -1.21 -11.81 13.16
C ALA A 219 -1.13 -13.29 12.72
N ASN A 220 -2.05 -14.12 13.21
CA ASN A 220 -2.38 -15.36 12.56
C ASN A 220 -3.37 -15.09 11.38
N LYS A 221 -3.90 -16.15 10.75
CA LYS A 221 -4.84 -15.98 9.63
C LYS A 221 -6.16 -15.32 10.03
N ALA A 222 -6.64 -15.56 11.27
CA ALA A 222 -7.84 -14.91 11.80
C ALA A 222 -7.61 -13.42 12.02
N GLY A 223 -6.46 -13.06 12.62
CA GLY A 223 -6.09 -11.65 12.81
C GLY A 223 -5.93 -10.90 11.48
N GLY A 224 -5.25 -11.52 10.50
CA GLY A 224 -5.15 -10.94 9.16
C GLY A 224 -6.52 -10.77 8.48
N PHE A 225 -7.45 -11.72 8.70
CA PHE A 225 -8.80 -11.65 8.18
C PHE A 225 -9.61 -10.52 8.84
N LEU A 226 -9.58 -10.42 10.17
CA LEU A 226 -10.22 -9.30 10.89
C LEU A 226 -9.71 -7.96 10.36
N THR A 227 -8.38 -7.81 10.26
CA THR A 227 -7.79 -6.57 9.72
C THR A 227 -8.28 -6.28 8.31
N ALA A 228 -8.35 -7.28 7.42
CA ALA A 228 -8.86 -7.10 6.07
C ALA A 228 -10.35 -6.71 6.04
N CYS A 229 -11.17 -7.22 6.98
CA CYS A 229 -12.57 -6.79 7.16
C CYS A 229 -12.66 -5.32 7.60
N VAL A 230 -11.77 -4.88 8.51
CA VAL A 230 -11.70 -3.46 8.93
C VAL A 230 -11.33 -2.57 7.74
N PHE A 231 -10.36 -2.98 6.92
CA PHE A 231 -10.03 -2.27 5.67
C PHE A 231 -11.23 -2.20 4.71
N ALA A 232 -11.91 -3.32 4.51
CA ALA A 232 -13.07 -3.40 3.61
C ALA A 232 -14.24 -2.50 4.09
N ALA A 233 -14.52 -2.48 5.39
CA ALA A 233 -15.52 -1.60 5.98
C ALA A 233 -15.10 -0.13 5.90
N THR A 234 -13.82 0.19 6.17
CA THR A 234 -13.33 1.57 6.18
C THR A 234 -13.23 2.18 4.78
N LEU A 235 -12.66 1.44 3.80
CA LEU A 235 -12.38 1.98 2.46
C LEU A 235 -13.55 1.85 1.50
N PHE A 236 -14.35 0.78 1.65
CA PHE A 236 -15.37 0.40 0.67
C PHE A 236 -16.77 0.35 1.25
N ASP A 237 -16.93 0.62 2.55
CA ASP A 237 -18.22 0.53 3.27
C ASP A 237 -18.87 -0.86 3.16
N LEU A 238 -18.05 -1.92 3.16
CA LEU A 238 -18.51 -3.29 2.96
C LEU A 238 -18.89 -3.98 4.27
N HIS A 239 -20.14 -4.43 4.36
CA HIS A 239 -20.64 -5.33 5.39
C HIS A 239 -20.56 -6.78 4.91
N ILE A 240 -19.58 -7.55 5.43
CA ILE A 240 -19.36 -8.93 5.02
C ILE A 240 -20.28 -9.85 5.83
N THR A 241 -21.36 -10.31 5.21
CA THR A 241 -22.36 -11.22 5.83
C THR A 241 -22.16 -12.67 5.42
N GLU A 242 -21.37 -12.94 4.37
CA GLU A 242 -21.04 -14.28 3.90
C GLU A 242 -19.55 -14.38 3.61
N ILE A 243 -18.93 -15.49 4.07
CA ILE A 243 -17.50 -15.71 3.82
C ILE A 243 -17.31 -16.30 2.43
N PRO A 244 -16.47 -15.67 1.56
CA PRO A 244 -16.19 -16.20 0.23
C PRO A 244 -15.63 -17.63 0.28
N LYS A 245 -16.06 -18.50 -0.64
CA LYS A 245 -15.62 -19.90 -0.69
C LYS A 245 -14.11 -20.06 -0.86
N ASP A 246 -13.47 -19.11 -1.52
CA ASP A 246 -12.03 -19.07 -1.77
C ASP A 246 -11.28 -18.15 -0.78
N ASN A 247 -11.95 -17.72 0.31
CA ASN A 247 -11.32 -16.95 1.37
C ASN A 247 -10.17 -17.72 2.02
N LEU A 248 -9.14 -16.97 2.45
CA LEU A 248 -7.93 -17.56 3.06
C LEU A 248 -8.15 -18.02 4.50
N TYR A 249 -9.05 -17.37 5.20
CA TYR A 249 -9.49 -17.76 6.53
C TYR A 249 -10.88 -18.41 6.47
N LYS A 250 -11.01 -19.60 7.07
CA LYS A 250 -12.23 -20.42 7.07
C LYS A 250 -12.55 -20.95 8.48
N GLY A 251 -12.19 -20.17 9.51
CA GLY A 251 -12.57 -20.48 10.90
C GLY A 251 -14.09 -20.35 11.10
N ASN A 252 -14.60 -21.06 12.13
CA ASN A 252 -16.02 -20.97 12.47
C ASN A 252 -16.43 -19.58 12.99
N ASP A 253 -15.44 -18.81 13.46
CA ASP A 253 -15.55 -17.43 13.95
C ASP A 253 -15.38 -16.36 12.85
N ALA A 254 -15.28 -16.77 11.58
CA ALA A 254 -15.06 -15.82 10.49
C ALA A 254 -16.21 -14.81 10.33
N ILE A 255 -17.45 -15.23 10.51
CA ILE A 255 -18.62 -14.32 10.46
C ILE A 255 -18.60 -13.37 11.67
N ASP A 256 -18.29 -13.88 12.87
CA ASP A 256 -18.25 -13.05 14.07
C ASP A 256 -17.13 -11.99 13.96
N LEU A 257 -15.99 -12.34 13.37
CA LEU A 257 -14.90 -11.39 13.07
C LEU A 257 -15.30 -10.32 12.06
N ALA A 258 -15.99 -10.72 11.00
CA ALA A 258 -16.47 -9.78 9.99
C ALA A 258 -17.51 -8.82 10.58
N GLN A 259 -18.42 -9.36 11.41
CA GLN A 259 -19.43 -8.56 12.12
C GLN A 259 -18.77 -7.58 13.10
N ALA A 260 -17.80 -8.05 13.91
CA ALA A 260 -17.07 -7.20 14.84
C ALA A 260 -16.31 -6.06 14.12
N ALA A 261 -15.72 -6.33 12.95
CA ALA A 261 -15.07 -5.30 12.15
C ALA A 261 -16.06 -4.24 11.67
N TRP A 262 -17.23 -4.65 11.18
CA TRP A 262 -18.28 -3.75 10.72
C TRP A 262 -18.84 -2.89 11.85
N GLU A 263 -19.22 -3.51 12.96
CA GLU A 263 -19.73 -2.82 14.15
C GLU A 263 -18.74 -1.80 14.67
N PHE A 264 -17.48 -2.19 14.81
CA PHE A 264 -16.42 -1.30 15.28
C PHE A 264 -16.27 -0.06 14.39
N VAL A 265 -16.20 -0.22 13.07
CA VAL A 265 -16.03 0.91 12.14
C VAL A 265 -17.23 1.85 12.18
N HIS A 266 -18.45 1.34 12.37
CA HIS A 266 -19.67 2.14 12.36
C HIS A 266 -19.96 2.81 13.70
N LEU A 267 -19.68 2.16 14.83
CA LEU A 267 -19.82 2.75 16.17
C LEU A 267 -18.90 3.98 16.38
N ILE A 268 -17.76 4.02 15.65
CA ILE A 268 -16.82 5.13 15.75
C ILE A 268 -17.19 6.31 14.86
N ARG A 269 -17.95 6.07 13.78
CA ARG A 269 -18.40 7.16 12.90
C ARG A 269 -19.47 8.04 13.53
N ASP A 270 -20.14 7.53 14.56
CA ASP A 270 -21.26 8.21 15.23
C ASP A 270 -20.81 9.05 16.45
N ASP A 271 -19.50 9.00 16.83
CA ASP A 271 -18.87 9.81 17.89
C ASP A 271 -17.96 10.92 17.29
#